data_2788734230da2430c7aaa2eb6c3f4ddd
#
_entry.id   2788734230da2430c7aaa2eb6c3f4ddd
#
_cell.length_a   1.000
_cell.length_b   1.000
_cell.length_c   1.000
_cell.angle_alpha   90.00
_cell.angle_beta   90.00
_cell.angle_gamma   90.00
#
_symmetry.space_group_name_H-M   'P 1'
#
loop_
_entity.id
_entity.type
_entity.pdbx_description
1 polymer ?
#
loop_
_entity_poly.entity_id
_entity_poly.type
_entity_poly.pdbx_seq_one_letter_code
_entity_poly.pdbx_strand_id
1 'polypeptide(L)'
;MAITDITAVDFRLASHPNDTMLPTYDNTKLQAINTCPVWGIVRYQMHKALEKPGRSMPLEAGSAMHEVFAWVRLCTLARADRDAAAFHLGRLFGSDRATQIISESVDWLTVDGCKSGAITVLNTGGFYDEPRDKRRTLSNLEECALAYIDRWRWDQPVWQRTPSDPTGDIGVEIPFDVVVELTYITGRIREFRFTGKIDGIHQHHDGLHIHENKTAARLNDAWAMSFHTSSQVTGYCVAATVYSNELIRRADVIGLSVPMPRTYEYGGYLRDTYSRTDHHIQRWIKWAVHCINLYEEFHDNPYDAPQYTHSCNRYYRPCSLIPFCDSDREEQHVAISEMTHVEWSPLHGLAEKLGDTNDLT
;
A
#
# COMPACT_ATOMS: atom_id res chain seq x y z
N MET A 1 0.03 10.20 27.51
CA MET A 1 -1.33 9.85 28.01
C MET A 1 -1.57 8.37 27.81
N ALA A 2 -2.25 7.72 28.72
CA ALA A 2 -2.49 6.31 28.59
C ALA A 2 -3.51 6.02 27.45
N ILE A 3 -3.27 4.95 26.70
CA ILE A 3 -4.15 4.52 25.61
C ILE A 3 -5.55 4.12 26.14
N THR A 4 -5.64 3.78 27.41
CA THR A 4 -6.87 3.43 28.12
C THR A 4 -7.83 4.61 28.33
N ASP A 5 -7.33 5.84 28.17
CA ASP A 5 -8.08 7.06 28.45
C ASP A 5 -8.85 7.58 27.21
N ILE A 6 -8.80 6.89 26.09
CA ILE A 6 -9.55 7.24 24.87
C ILE A 6 -11.02 6.86 25.06
N THR A 7 -11.91 7.84 24.95
CA THR A 7 -13.37 7.68 25.15
C THR A 7 -14.17 7.70 23.86
N ALA A 8 -13.67 8.40 22.83
CA ALA A 8 -14.27 8.40 21.49
C ALA A 8 -13.20 8.45 20.41
N VAL A 9 -13.55 7.96 19.23
CA VAL A 9 -12.74 8.03 18.02
C VAL A 9 -13.65 8.35 16.86
N ASP A 10 -13.30 9.40 16.14
CA ASP A 10 -13.98 9.83 14.93
C ASP A 10 -13.03 9.81 13.73
N PHE A 11 -13.58 9.60 12.55
CA PHE A 11 -12.85 9.52 11.30
C PHE A 11 -13.52 10.40 10.25
N ARG A 12 -12.72 11.21 9.53
CA ARG A 12 -13.18 12.04 8.42
C ARG A 12 -12.14 12.11 7.32
N LEU A 13 -12.54 12.47 6.09
CA LEU A 13 -11.58 12.82 5.06
C LEU A 13 -10.82 14.10 5.45
N ALA A 14 -9.54 14.16 5.11
CA ALA A 14 -8.77 15.38 5.23
C ALA A 14 -9.24 16.36 4.14
N SER A 15 -9.90 17.42 4.53
CA SER A 15 -10.50 18.40 3.62
C SER A 15 -10.32 19.84 4.09
N HIS A 16 -9.91 20.03 5.36
CA HIS A 16 -9.69 21.33 5.92
C HIS A 16 -8.24 21.81 5.68
N PRO A 17 -7.98 23.08 5.33
CA PRO A 17 -6.60 23.58 5.13
C PRO A 17 -5.66 23.30 6.31
N ASN A 18 -6.17 23.32 7.55
CA ASN A 18 -5.37 23.02 8.75
C ASN A 18 -4.99 21.54 8.84
N ASP A 19 -5.65 20.64 8.14
CA ASP A 19 -5.33 19.22 8.17
C ASP A 19 -3.92 18.96 7.64
N THR A 20 -3.41 19.79 6.72
CA THR A 20 -2.04 19.68 6.18
C THR A 20 -0.96 19.83 7.24
N MET A 21 -1.27 20.47 8.37
CA MET A 21 -0.36 20.67 9.51
C MET A 21 -0.35 19.48 10.48
N LEU A 22 -1.30 18.55 10.36
CA LEU A 22 -1.37 17.39 11.23
C LEU A 22 -0.25 16.38 10.91
N PRO A 23 0.30 15.71 11.93
CA PRO A 23 1.30 14.68 11.71
C PRO A 23 0.73 13.54 10.88
N THR A 24 1.49 13.12 9.85
CA THR A 24 1.04 12.14 8.87
C THR A 24 1.73 10.80 9.08
N TYR A 25 0.93 9.75 9.09
CA TYR A 25 1.36 8.37 9.24
C TYR A 25 0.72 7.48 8.18
N ASP A 26 1.46 6.49 7.74
CA ASP A 26 0.98 5.37 6.93
C ASP A 26 1.26 4.05 7.64
N ASN A 27 0.71 2.96 7.13
CA ASN A 27 0.92 1.66 7.74
C ASN A 27 2.41 1.25 7.78
N THR A 28 3.21 1.64 6.78
CA THR A 28 4.65 1.32 6.71
C THR A 28 5.43 2.04 7.80
N LYS A 29 5.18 3.34 7.99
CA LYS A 29 5.78 4.15 9.04
C LYS A 29 5.42 3.62 10.43
N LEU A 30 4.13 3.32 10.67
CA LEU A 30 3.66 2.75 11.94
C LEU A 30 4.27 1.37 12.22
N GLN A 31 4.35 0.50 11.21
CA GLN A 31 4.99 -0.81 11.37
C GLN A 31 6.49 -0.71 11.59
N ALA A 32 7.15 0.27 10.98
CA ALA A 32 8.59 0.46 11.15
C ALA A 32 8.96 0.73 12.61
N ILE A 33 8.30 1.69 13.26
CA ILE A 33 8.56 2.01 14.66
C ILE A 33 8.19 0.87 15.61
N ASN A 34 7.09 0.17 15.32
CA ASN A 34 6.70 -1.02 16.08
C ASN A 34 7.69 -2.18 15.93
N THR A 35 8.39 -2.25 14.81
CA THR A 35 9.41 -3.26 14.54
C THR A 35 10.70 -2.96 15.31
N CYS A 36 11.16 -1.70 15.26
CA CYS A 36 12.31 -1.18 16.01
C CYS A 36 12.22 0.35 16.02
N PRO A 37 12.10 0.98 17.21
CA PRO A 37 12.01 2.42 17.32
C PRO A 37 13.19 3.15 16.68
N VAL A 38 14.43 2.70 16.88
CA VAL A 38 15.61 3.30 16.23
C VAL A 38 15.44 3.32 14.71
N TRP A 39 15.05 2.19 14.11
CA TRP A 39 14.85 2.10 12.66
C TRP A 39 13.70 2.98 12.16
N GLY A 40 12.58 3.00 12.89
CA GLY A 40 11.42 3.84 12.57
C GLY A 40 11.80 5.33 12.56
N ILE A 41 12.50 5.81 13.58
CA ILE A 41 12.91 7.21 13.70
C ILE A 41 13.91 7.57 12.59
N VAL A 42 15.01 6.84 12.50
CA VAL A 42 16.07 7.13 11.52
C VAL A 42 15.49 7.12 10.09
N ARG A 43 14.73 6.11 9.74
CA ARG A 43 14.26 5.92 8.35
C ARG A 43 13.09 6.79 7.96
N TYR A 44 12.11 6.97 8.85
CA TYR A 44 10.82 7.57 8.49
C TYR A 44 10.52 8.91 9.16
N GLN A 45 11.26 9.30 10.16
CA GLN A 45 11.14 10.62 10.78
C GLN A 45 12.30 11.53 10.41
N MET A 46 13.54 11.02 10.49
CA MET A 46 14.73 11.76 10.09
C MET A 46 15.02 11.67 8.58
N HIS A 47 14.32 10.79 7.88
CA HIS A 47 14.54 10.52 6.44
C HIS A 47 16.00 10.16 6.12
N LYS A 48 16.62 9.30 6.93
CA LYS A 48 18.02 8.90 6.81
C LYS A 48 18.19 7.41 6.52
N ALA A 49 19.28 7.08 5.83
CA ALA A 49 19.75 5.71 5.64
C ALA A 49 21.27 5.69 5.56
N LEU A 50 21.93 4.66 6.10
CA LEU A 50 23.39 4.50 6.05
C LEU A 50 23.91 4.43 4.61
N GLU A 51 23.14 3.79 3.73
CA GLU A 51 23.43 3.73 2.31
C GLU A 51 22.17 4.13 1.53
N LYS A 52 22.36 4.72 0.35
CA LYS A 52 21.23 4.93 -0.56
C LYS A 52 20.59 3.57 -0.83
N PRO A 53 19.28 3.40 -0.57
CA PRO A 53 18.63 2.14 -0.81
C PRO A 53 18.88 1.68 -2.24
N GLY A 54 19.47 0.50 -2.37
CA GLY A 54 19.65 -0.14 -3.67
C GLY A 54 18.30 -0.54 -4.26
N ARG A 55 18.31 -0.93 -5.51
CA ARG A 55 17.16 -1.48 -6.22
C ARG A 55 16.61 -2.70 -5.48
N SER A 56 15.33 -2.73 -5.19
CA SER A 56 14.67 -3.87 -4.56
C SER A 56 13.77 -4.60 -5.57
N MET A 57 14.29 -5.65 -6.18
CA MET A 57 13.54 -6.46 -7.16
C MET A 57 12.19 -6.96 -6.64
N PRO A 58 12.04 -7.42 -5.36
CA PRO A 58 10.73 -7.79 -4.84
C PRO A 58 9.72 -6.64 -4.82
N LEU A 59 10.15 -5.43 -4.47
CA LEU A 59 9.26 -4.26 -4.43
C LEU A 59 8.91 -3.78 -5.83
N GLU A 60 9.89 -3.68 -6.73
CA GLU A 60 9.67 -3.26 -8.11
C GLU A 60 8.77 -4.24 -8.89
N ALA A 61 9.02 -5.54 -8.76
CA ALA A 61 8.15 -6.56 -9.35
C ALA A 61 6.74 -6.52 -8.75
N GLY A 62 6.63 -6.27 -7.44
CA GLY A 62 5.35 -6.02 -6.78
C GLY A 62 4.62 -4.83 -7.40
N SER A 63 5.30 -3.68 -7.52
CA SER A 63 4.72 -2.47 -8.12
C SER A 63 4.29 -2.68 -9.58
N ALA A 64 5.10 -3.36 -10.39
CA ALA A 64 4.75 -3.69 -11.76
C ALA A 64 3.48 -4.58 -11.84
N MET A 65 3.37 -5.56 -10.95
CA MET A 65 2.15 -6.40 -10.87
C MET A 65 0.93 -5.62 -10.35
N HIS A 66 1.09 -4.63 -9.46
CA HIS A 66 -0.03 -3.77 -9.04
C HIS A 66 -0.59 -2.96 -10.21
N GLU A 67 0.25 -2.50 -11.14
CA GLU A 67 -0.22 -1.86 -12.37
C GLU A 67 -1.04 -2.84 -13.24
N VAL A 68 -0.63 -4.10 -13.34
CA VAL A 68 -1.42 -5.14 -14.02
C VAL A 68 -2.77 -5.36 -13.32
N PHE A 69 -2.80 -5.43 -11.99
CA PHE A 69 -4.05 -5.59 -11.24
C PHE A 69 -4.98 -4.39 -11.43
N ALA A 70 -4.44 -3.17 -11.45
CA ALA A 70 -5.21 -1.98 -11.77
C ALA A 70 -5.80 -2.04 -13.18
N TRP A 71 -5.01 -2.45 -14.19
CA TRP A 71 -5.48 -2.66 -15.54
C TRP A 71 -6.63 -3.67 -15.61
N VAL A 72 -6.51 -4.82 -14.95
CA VAL A 72 -7.57 -5.85 -14.94
C VAL A 72 -8.87 -5.31 -14.32
N ARG A 73 -8.76 -4.49 -13.25
CA ARG A 73 -9.94 -3.82 -12.65
C ARG A 73 -10.56 -2.81 -13.61
N LEU A 74 -9.75 -2.06 -14.36
CA LEU A 74 -10.27 -1.14 -15.38
C LEU A 74 -10.96 -1.90 -16.52
N CYS A 75 -10.44 -3.04 -16.96
CA CYS A 75 -11.14 -3.92 -17.91
C CYS A 75 -12.47 -4.43 -17.33
N THR A 76 -12.54 -4.72 -16.04
CA THR A 76 -13.79 -5.11 -15.38
C THR A 76 -14.78 -3.95 -15.35
N LEU A 77 -14.31 -2.74 -14.99
CA LEU A 77 -15.12 -1.52 -15.00
C LEU A 77 -15.65 -1.20 -16.39
N ALA A 78 -14.82 -1.31 -17.43
CA ALA A 78 -15.16 -1.00 -18.81
C ALA A 78 -16.36 -1.80 -19.35
N ARG A 79 -16.67 -2.96 -18.77
CA ARG A 79 -17.86 -3.75 -19.13
C ARG A 79 -19.16 -3.09 -18.65
N ALA A 80 -19.10 -2.32 -17.56
CA ALA A 80 -20.23 -1.58 -17.03
C ALA A 80 -20.22 -0.12 -17.51
N ASP A 81 -19.04 0.51 -17.54
CA ASP A 81 -18.83 1.91 -17.87
C ASP A 81 -17.47 2.10 -18.56
N ARG A 82 -17.49 2.12 -19.89
CA ARG A 82 -16.29 2.24 -20.71
C ARG A 82 -15.65 3.63 -20.62
N ASP A 83 -16.46 4.66 -20.48
CA ASP A 83 -15.99 6.04 -20.44
C ASP A 83 -15.29 6.32 -19.13
N ALA A 84 -15.85 5.86 -18.00
CA ALA A 84 -15.18 5.92 -16.71
C ALA A 84 -13.85 5.15 -16.71
N ALA A 85 -13.84 3.93 -17.26
CA ALA A 85 -12.63 3.14 -17.33
C ALA A 85 -11.54 3.81 -18.19
N ALA A 86 -11.90 4.41 -19.33
CA ALA A 86 -10.98 5.14 -20.20
C ALA A 86 -10.43 6.41 -19.53
N PHE A 87 -11.28 7.18 -18.84
CA PHE A 87 -10.88 8.35 -18.09
C PHE A 87 -9.86 7.98 -17.01
N HIS A 88 -10.15 6.98 -16.19
CA HIS A 88 -9.28 6.55 -15.11
C HIS A 88 -8.01 5.84 -15.59
N LEU A 89 -8.03 5.21 -16.75
CA LEU A 89 -6.82 4.70 -17.40
C LEU A 89 -5.82 5.85 -17.67
N GLY A 90 -6.31 6.96 -18.24
CA GLY A 90 -5.49 8.16 -18.46
C GLY A 90 -4.93 8.73 -17.16
N ARG A 91 -5.73 8.77 -16.08
CA ARG A 91 -5.27 9.23 -14.76
C ARG A 91 -4.19 8.34 -14.14
N LEU A 92 -4.33 7.02 -14.24
CA LEU A 92 -3.42 6.07 -13.57
C LEU A 92 -2.11 5.88 -14.34
N PHE A 93 -2.15 5.88 -15.68
CA PHE A 93 -1.00 5.55 -16.51
C PHE A 93 -0.42 6.74 -17.28
N GLY A 94 -1.11 7.88 -17.27
CA GLY A 94 -0.79 9.03 -18.13
C GLY A 94 -1.32 8.84 -19.56
N SER A 95 -1.60 9.95 -20.25
CA SER A 95 -2.29 9.92 -21.56
C SER A 95 -1.57 9.11 -22.64
N ASP A 96 -0.25 9.26 -22.75
CA ASP A 96 0.52 8.60 -23.80
C ASP A 96 0.56 7.08 -23.59
N ARG A 97 0.86 6.64 -22.37
CA ARG A 97 0.89 5.24 -21.99
C ARG A 97 -0.50 4.61 -22.07
N ALA A 98 -1.54 5.30 -21.64
CA ALA A 98 -2.92 4.86 -21.77
C ALA A 98 -3.33 4.65 -23.24
N THR A 99 -2.94 5.57 -24.12
CA THR A 99 -3.18 5.45 -25.57
C THR A 99 -2.49 4.21 -26.14
N GLN A 100 -1.24 3.98 -25.75
CA GLN A 100 -0.49 2.79 -26.19
C GLN A 100 -1.17 1.50 -25.67
N ILE A 101 -1.54 1.42 -24.41
CA ILE A 101 -2.21 0.27 -23.81
C ILE A 101 -3.51 -0.05 -24.57
N ILE A 102 -4.35 0.96 -24.85
CA ILE A 102 -5.61 0.78 -25.60
C ILE A 102 -5.33 0.30 -27.02
N SER A 103 -4.38 0.90 -27.72
CA SER A 103 -4.11 0.55 -29.12
C SER A 103 -3.60 -0.89 -29.27
N GLU A 104 -2.78 -1.36 -28.35
CA GLU A 104 -2.23 -2.71 -28.37
C GLU A 104 -3.19 -3.76 -27.80
N SER A 105 -4.16 -3.36 -26.99
CA SER A 105 -5.18 -4.27 -26.43
C SER A 105 -6.31 -4.60 -27.43
N VAL A 106 -6.40 -3.90 -28.56
CA VAL A 106 -7.42 -4.04 -29.62
C VAL A 106 -8.85 -3.94 -29.08
N ASP A 107 -9.29 -4.91 -28.26
CA ASP A 107 -10.56 -4.88 -27.53
C ASP A 107 -10.36 -5.39 -26.11
N TRP A 108 -10.16 -4.46 -25.20
CA TRP A 108 -9.93 -4.74 -23.77
C TRP A 108 -11.13 -5.33 -23.02
N LEU A 109 -12.29 -5.43 -23.68
CA LEU A 109 -13.44 -6.17 -23.16
C LEU A 109 -13.35 -7.67 -23.39
N THR A 110 -12.42 -8.11 -24.23
CA THR A 110 -12.13 -9.53 -24.46
C THR A 110 -11.01 -10.03 -23.54
N VAL A 111 -10.91 -11.36 -23.42
CA VAL A 111 -9.81 -11.99 -22.68
C VAL A 111 -8.47 -11.66 -23.30
N ASP A 112 -8.37 -11.80 -24.62
CA ASP A 112 -7.13 -11.59 -25.36
C ASP A 112 -6.72 -10.12 -25.34
N GLY A 113 -7.67 -9.20 -25.44
CA GLY A 113 -7.42 -7.78 -25.28
C GLY A 113 -6.97 -7.40 -23.87
N CYS A 114 -7.59 -7.96 -22.82
CA CYS A 114 -7.14 -7.77 -21.46
C CYS A 114 -5.71 -8.30 -21.24
N LYS A 115 -5.37 -9.45 -21.83
CA LYS A 115 -4.02 -10.05 -21.76
C LYS A 115 -2.98 -9.21 -22.51
N SER A 116 -3.25 -8.79 -23.75
CA SER A 116 -2.31 -7.96 -24.50
C SER A 116 -2.07 -6.62 -23.82
N GLY A 117 -3.13 -5.98 -23.31
CA GLY A 117 -2.98 -4.75 -22.52
C GLY A 117 -2.14 -4.94 -21.25
N ALA A 118 -2.27 -6.06 -20.53
CA ALA A 118 -1.43 -6.36 -19.36
C ALA A 118 0.05 -6.51 -19.70
N ILE A 119 0.37 -7.14 -20.84
CA ILE A 119 1.73 -7.23 -21.37
C ILE A 119 2.27 -5.82 -21.67
N THR A 120 1.46 -4.99 -22.32
CA THR A 120 1.85 -3.59 -22.62
C THR A 120 2.07 -2.81 -21.33
N VAL A 121 1.23 -2.97 -20.30
CA VAL A 121 1.42 -2.34 -18.99
C VAL A 121 2.77 -2.71 -18.38
N LEU A 122 3.16 -3.98 -18.41
CA LEU A 122 4.46 -4.42 -17.90
C LEU A 122 5.64 -3.85 -18.71
N ASN A 123 5.55 -3.92 -20.03
CA ASN A 123 6.63 -3.49 -20.94
C ASN A 123 6.84 -1.97 -20.95
N THR A 124 5.81 -1.20 -20.61
CA THR A 124 5.86 0.28 -20.55
C THR A 124 6.03 0.83 -19.15
N GLY A 125 5.97 -0.01 -18.10
CA GLY A 125 6.03 0.38 -16.69
C GLY A 125 7.43 0.68 -16.14
N GLY A 126 8.47 0.56 -16.96
CA GLY A 126 9.85 0.83 -16.54
C GLY A 126 10.51 -0.28 -15.73
N PHE A 127 9.83 -1.42 -15.53
CA PHE A 127 10.45 -2.59 -14.93
C PHE A 127 11.48 -3.20 -15.89
N TYR A 128 12.63 -3.61 -15.38
CA TYR A 128 13.67 -4.30 -16.15
C TYR A 128 14.34 -5.38 -15.33
N ASP A 129 14.86 -6.39 -16.02
CA ASP A 129 15.47 -7.57 -15.40
C ASP A 129 16.77 -7.22 -14.65
N GLU A 130 16.96 -7.83 -13.49
CA GLU A 130 18.22 -7.86 -12.77
C GLU A 130 18.86 -9.24 -13.02
N PRO A 131 20.11 -9.30 -13.60
CA PRO A 131 20.73 -10.58 -13.98
C PRO A 131 20.86 -11.60 -12.84
N ARG A 132 20.88 -11.13 -11.59
CA ARG A 132 21.00 -11.97 -10.40
C ARG A 132 19.67 -12.48 -9.88
N ASP A 133 18.55 -11.85 -10.24
CA ASP A 133 17.20 -12.29 -9.83
C ASP A 133 16.55 -13.10 -10.96
N LYS A 134 16.69 -14.42 -10.89
CA LYS A 134 16.12 -15.34 -11.88
C LYS A 134 14.60 -15.56 -11.70
N ARG A 135 14.03 -15.07 -10.62
CA ARG A 135 12.61 -15.23 -10.32
C ARG A 135 11.80 -14.08 -10.89
N ARG A 136 12.27 -12.84 -10.70
CA ARG A 136 11.55 -11.62 -11.05
C ARG A 136 12.09 -11.07 -12.34
N THR A 137 11.87 -11.81 -13.42
CA THR A 137 12.13 -11.37 -14.78
C THR A 137 10.86 -10.86 -15.43
N LEU A 138 10.96 -9.98 -16.39
CA LEU A 138 9.82 -9.45 -17.12
C LEU A 138 8.97 -10.59 -17.71
N SER A 139 9.61 -11.54 -18.39
CA SER A 139 8.94 -12.71 -18.95
C SER A 139 8.18 -13.54 -17.89
N ASN A 140 8.75 -13.70 -16.68
CA ASN A 140 8.07 -14.44 -15.62
C ASN A 140 6.89 -13.65 -15.02
N LEU A 141 6.98 -12.31 -14.99
CA LEU A 141 5.87 -11.45 -14.57
C LEU A 141 4.76 -11.45 -15.62
N GLU A 142 5.08 -11.47 -16.92
CA GLU A 142 4.09 -11.63 -18.01
C GLU A 142 3.30 -12.93 -17.85
N GLU A 143 3.96 -14.05 -17.65
CA GLU A 143 3.28 -15.33 -17.39
C GLU A 143 2.38 -15.28 -16.14
N CYS A 144 2.86 -14.65 -15.05
CA CYS A 144 2.04 -14.43 -13.86
C CYS A 144 0.82 -13.57 -14.14
N ALA A 145 0.97 -12.51 -14.95
CA ALA A 145 -0.13 -11.63 -15.34
C ALA A 145 -1.19 -12.37 -16.18
N LEU A 146 -0.75 -13.14 -17.16
CA LEU A 146 -1.65 -13.95 -18.00
C LEU A 146 -2.44 -14.96 -17.19
N ALA A 147 -1.75 -15.67 -16.29
CA ALA A 147 -2.39 -16.64 -15.42
C ALA A 147 -3.36 -15.97 -14.40
N TYR A 148 -3.04 -14.77 -13.89
CA TYR A 148 -3.94 -13.98 -13.06
C TYR A 148 -5.22 -13.60 -13.81
N ILE A 149 -5.10 -13.13 -15.06
CA ILE A 149 -6.23 -12.75 -15.92
C ILE A 149 -7.12 -13.96 -16.20
N ASP A 150 -6.56 -15.12 -16.52
CA ASP A 150 -7.35 -16.33 -16.75
C ASP A 150 -8.20 -16.72 -15.55
N ARG A 151 -7.73 -16.41 -14.34
CA ARG A 151 -8.43 -16.78 -13.12
C ARG A 151 -9.38 -15.71 -12.61
N TRP A 152 -9.02 -14.43 -12.64
CA TRP A 152 -9.74 -13.36 -11.94
C TRP A 152 -10.20 -12.18 -12.78
N ARG A 153 -10.03 -12.20 -14.10
CA ARG A 153 -10.73 -11.24 -14.94
C ARG A 153 -12.24 -11.35 -14.71
N TRP A 154 -12.92 -10.25 -14.79
CA TRP A 154 -14.38 -10.18 -14.61
C TRP A 154 -14.84 -10.69 -13.22
N ASP A 155 -13.98 -10.51 -12.21
CA ASP A 155 -14.32 -10.78 -10.82
C ASP A 155 -15.50 -9.90 -10.36
N GLN A 156 -15.54 -9.47 -9.13
CA GLN A 156 -16.62 -8.63 -8.63
C GLN A 156 -16.61 -7.24 -9.29
N PRO A 157 -17.79 -6.59 -9.50
CA PRO A 157 -17.85 -5.24 -10.03
C PRO A 157 -17.01 -4.26 -9.22
N VAL A 158 -16.28 -3.38 -9.90
CA VAL A 158 -15.54 -2.30 -9.29
C VAL A 158 -16.53 -1.26 -8.75
N TRP A 159 -16.33 -0.84 -7.51
CA TRP A 159 -17.14 0.22 -6.91
C TRP A 159 -16.97 1.55 -7.65
N GLN A 160 -18.07 2.27 -7.81
CA GLN A 160 -18.13 3.63 -8.33
C GLN A 160 -18.93 4.49 -7.37
N ARG A 161 -18.43 5.68 -7.02
CA ARG A 161 -19.15 6.61 -6.15
C ARG A 161 -20.44 7.09 -6.79
N THR A 162 -20.38 7.42 -8.08
CA THR A 162 -21.50 7.91 -8.86
C THR A 162 -21.47 7.22 -10.22
N PRO A 163 -22.21 6.13 -10.41
CA PRO A 163 -22.14 5.36 -11.64
C PRO A 163 -22.49 6.13 -12.94
N SER A 164 -23.17 7.28 -12.81
CA SER A 164 -23.50 8.15 -13.95
C SER A 164 -22.43 9.22 -14.25
N ASP A 165 -21.39 9.33 -13.42
CA ASP A 165 -20.30 10.27 -13.58
C ASP A 165 -18.99 9.52 -13.91
N PRO A 166 -18.57 9.51 -15.19
CA PRO A 166 -17.36 8.81 -15.59
C PRO A 166 -16.07 9.40 -15.00
N THR A 167 -16.13 10.62 -14.47
CA THR A 167 -14.99 11.29 -13.84
C THR A 167 -14.97 11.13 -12.32
N GLY A 168 -16.06 10.57 -11.75
CA GLY A 168 -16.21 10.33 -10.32
C GLY A 168 -15.26 9.26 -9.79
N ASP A 169 -15.15 9.17 -8.48
CA ASP A 169 -14.26 8.21 -7.82
C ASP A 169 -14.63 6.76 -8.12
N ILE A 170 -13.62 5.94 -8.34
CA ILE A 170 -13.75 4.50 -8.58
C ILE A 170 -12.88 3.68 -7.62
N GLY A 171 -13.22 2.41 -7.47
CA GLY A 171 -12.51 1.44 -6.61
C GLY A 171 -11.22 0.89 -7.22
N VAL A 172 -10.33 1.72 -7.79
CA VAL A 172 -9.04 1.27 -8.37
C VAL A 172 -7.92 2.20 -7.91
N GLU A 173 -6.90 1.64 -7.23
CA GLU A 173 -5.70 2.37 -6.80
C GLU A 173 -6.05 3.67 -6.06
N ILE A 174 -6.87 3.58 -5.02
CA ILE A 174 -7.50 4.71 -4.35
C ILE A 174 -6.52 5.32 -3.35
N PRO A 175 -6.02 6.54 -3.58
CA PRO A 175 -5.32 7.27 -2.53
C PRO A 175 -6.33 7.70 -1.46
N PHE A 176 -5.94 7.59 -0.21
CA PHE A 176 -6.75 8.09 0.89
C PHE A 176 -5.93 8.94 1.86
N ASP A 177 -6.63 9.89 2.45
CA ASP A 177 -6.13 10.76 3.49
C ASP A 177 -7.23 10.96 4.51
N VAL A 178 -7.11 10.30 5.66
CA VAL A 178 -8.12 10.25 6.71
C VAL A 178 -7.57 10.89 7.98
N VAL A 179 -8.27 11.87 8.51
CA VAL A 179 -8.03 12.41 9.84
C VAL A 179 -8.66 11.46 10.86
N VAL A 180 -7.87 11.05 11.82
CA VAL A 180 -8.28 10.28 12.98
C VAL A 180 -8.29 11.22 14.17
N GLU A 181 -9.49 11.49 14.73
CA GLU A 181 -9.68 12.30 15.93
C GLU A 181 -9.90 11.40 17.14
N LEU A 182 -9.13 11.65 18.20
CA LEU A 182 -9.20 10.91 19.46
C LEU A 182 -9.63 11.85 20.58
N THR A 183 -10.74 11.54 21.24
CA THR A 183 -11.18 12.23 22.44
C THR A 183 -10.78 11.43 23.69
N TYR A 184 -10.07 12.06 24.60
CA TYR A 184 -9.64 11.46 25.86
C TYR A 184 -10.62 11.77 27.00
N ILE A 185 -10.64 10.98 28.04
CA ILE A 185 -11.48 11.16 29.25
C ILE A 185 -11.30 12.56 29.91
N THR A 186 -10.16 13.18 29.66
CA THR A 186 -9.86 14.55 30.11
C THR A 186 -10.50 15.64 29.25
N GLY A 187 -11.21 15.27 28.17
CA GLY A 187 -11.73 16.18 27.16
C GLY A 187 -10.66 16.69 26.17
N ARG A 188 -9.40 16.25 26.29
CA ARG A 188 -8.36 16.59 25.32
C ARG A 188 -8.66 15.87 24.00
N ILE A 189 -8.47 16.60 22.91
CA ILE A 189 -8.56 16.07 21.54
C ILE A 189 -7.12 15.92 20.99
N ARG A 190 -6.89 14.85 20.24
CA ARG A 190 -5.67 14.63 19.47
C ARG A 190 -6.05 14.16 18.08
N GLU A 191 -5.46 14.78 17.08
CA GLU A 191 -5.67 14.44 15.68
C GLU A 191 -4.37 14.00 15.00
N PHE A 192 -4.48 13.11 14.03
CA PHE A 192 -3.41 12.76 13.10
C PHE A 192 -4.00 12.32 11.75
N ARG A 193 -3.20 12.40 10.70
CA ARG A 193 -3.59 11.89 9.37
C ARG A 193 -3.08 10.47 9.20
N PHE A 194 -3.97 9.61 8.71
CA PHE A 194 -3.62 8.27 8.23
C PHE A 194 -3.80 8.22 6.73
N THR A 195 -2.69 7.99 6.01
CA THR A 195 -2.62 8.07 4.56
C THR A 195 -2.19 6.75 3.95
N GLY A 196 -2.51 6.54 2.68
CA GLY A 196 -2.10 5.35 1.95
C GLY A 196 -2.83 5.20 0.64
N LYS A 197 -2.74 4.02 0.07
CA LYS A 197 -3.40 3.66 -1.18
C LYS A 197 -4.03 2.27 -1.06
N ILE A 198 -5.32 2.17 -1.37
CA ILE A 198 -6.07 0.92 -1.40
C ILE A 198 -6.07 0.39 -2.83
N ASP A 199 -5.70 -0.87 -3.03
CA ASP A 199 -5.61 -1.47 -4.36
C ASP A 199 -6.95 -1.52 -5.07
N GLY A 200 -8.02 -1.89 -4.35
CA GLY A 200 -9.37 -1.94 -4.91
C GLY A 200 -10.49 -1.92 -3.89
N ILE A 201 -11.65 -1.39 -4.29
CA ILE A 201 -12.94 -1.55 -3.62
C ILE A 201 -13.92 -2.17 -4.62
N HIS A 202 -14.55 -3.25 -4.23
CA HIS A 202 -15.44 -4.02 -5.09
C HIS A 202 -16.80 -4.24 -4.43
N GLN A 203 -17.84 -4.30 -5.27
CA GLN A 203 -19.20 -4.58 -4.84
C GLN A 203 -19.43 -6.08 -4.79
N HIS A 204 -19.69 -6.59 -3.60
CA HIS A 204 -20.12 -7.97 -3.39
C HIS A 204 -21.62 -8.03 -3.04
N HIS A 205 -22.17 -9.24 -3.00
CA HIS A 205 -23.59 -9.45 -2.65
C HIS A 205 -23.92 -9.06 -1.20
N ASP A 206 -22.92 -9.00 -0.35
CA ASP A 206 -23.02 -8.72 1.09
C ASP A 206 -22.38 -7.37 1.49
N GLY A 207 -22.15 -6.50 0.52
CA GLY A 207 -21.61 -5.14 0.69
C GLY A 207 -20.28 -4.90 0.00
N LEU A 208 -19.65 -3.80 0.35
CA LEU A 208 -18.33 -3.46 -0.21
C LEU A 208 -17.21 -4.22 0.51
N HIS A 209 -16.29 -4.73 -0.28
CA HIS A 209 -15.04 -5.31 0.20
C HIS A 209 -13.84 -4.53 -0.36
N ILE A 210 -12.78 -4.39 0.41
CA ILE A 210 -11.48 -4.04 -0.16
C ILE A 210 -10.86 -5.27 -0.81
N HIS A 211 -10.20 -5.06 -1.94
CA HIS A 211 -9.37 -6.07 -2.58
C HIS A 211 -7.90 -5.63 -2.44
N GLU A 212 -7.11 -6.46 -1.80
CA GLU A 212 -5.69 -6.26 -1.55
C GLU A 212 -4.90 -7.33 -2.29
N ASN A 213 -4.08 -6.93 -3.25
CA ASN A 213 -3.24 -7.85 -4.00
C ASN A 213 -1.84 -7.95 -3.39
N LYS A 214 -1.33 -9.15 -3.28
CA LYS A 214 0.03 -9.39 -2.77
C LYS A 214 0.79 -10.36 -3.65
N THR A 215 1.97 -9.95 -4.10
CA THR A 215 2.93 -10.88 -4.69
C THR A 215 3.77 -11.51 -3.59
N ALA A 216 4.01 -12.80 -3.70
CA ALA A 216 4.79 -13.55 -2.72
C ALA A 216 5.66 -14.61 -3.38
N ALA A 217 6.73 -15.04 -2.69
CA ALA A 217 7.54 -16.16 -3.14
C ALA A 217 6.85 -17.52 -2.91
N ARG A 218 6.01 -17.59 -1.89
CA ARG A 218 5.22 -18.75 -1.50
C ARG A 218 3.92 -18.32 -0.85
N LEU A 219 2.84 -19.01 -1.18
CA LEU A 219 1.55 -18.88 -0.53
C LEU A 219 1.32 -20.15 0.30
N ASN A 220 1.24 -20.01 1.59
CA ASN A 220 1.00 -21.08 2.54
C ASN A 220 0.10 -20.61 3.68
N ASP A 221 -0.29 -21.52 4.58
CA ASP A 221 -1.16 -21.21 5.72
C ASP A 221 -0.60 -20.07 6.59
N ALA A 222 0.72 -20.05 6.83
CA ALA A 222 1.34 -19.00 7.63
C ALA A 222 1.24 -17.63 6.94
N TRP A 223 1.34 -17.59 5.61
CA TRP A 223 1.10 -16.39 4.83
C TRP A 223 -0.35 -15.93 4.97
N ALA A 224 -1.32 -16.82 4.76
CA ALA A 224 -2.74 -16.53 4.92
C ALA A 224 -3.07 -16.08 6.35
N MET A 225 -2.60 -16.80 7.36
CA MET A 225 -2.84 -16.48 8.76
C MET A 225 -2.32 -15.08 9.16
N SER A 226 -1.29 -14.56 8.50
CA SER A 226 -0.74 -13.24 8.79
C SER A 226 -1.73 -12.10 8.59
N PHE A 227 -2.75 -12.28 7.75
CA PHE A 227 -3.74 -11.25 7.45
C PHE A 227 -4.89 -11.18 8.47
N HIS A 228 -5.08 -12.20 9.31
CA HIS A 228 -6.08 -12.17 10.39
C HIS A 228 -5.84 -11.00 11.36
N THR A 229 -4.58 -10.67 11.62
CA THR A 229 -4.19 -9.59 12.54
C THR A 229 -3.50 -8.43 11.84
N SER A 230 -3.55 -8.36 10.52
CA SER A 230 -2.88 -7.33 9.74
C SER A 230 -3.40 -5.93 10.08
N SER A 231 -2.49 -5.06 10.52
CA SER A 231 -2.77 -3.64 10.76
C SER A 231 -3.11 -2.91 9.46
N GLN A 232 -2.46 -3.26 8.34
CA GLN A 232 -2.74 -2.70 7.02
C GLN A 232 -4.19 -2.97 6.62
N VAL A 233 -4.63 -4.23 6.66
CA VAL A 233 -6.00 -4.61 6.30
C VAL A 233 -7.01 -3.90 7.20
N THR A 234 -6.71 -3.76 8.50
CA THR A 234 -7.63 -3.09 9.44
C THR A 234 -7.71 -1.59 9.17
N GLY A 235 -6.55 -0.92 9.00
CA GLY A 235 -6.51 0.50 8.67
C GLY A 235 -7.16 0.80 7.31
N TYR A 236 -7.00 -0.07 6.33
CA TYR A 236 -7.63 0.08 5.02
C TYR A 236 -9.16 -0.08 5.08
N CYS A 237 -9.71 -0.98 5.92
CA CYS A 237 -11.15 -1.05 6.14
C CYS A 237 -11.69 0.26 6.75
N VAL A 238 -10.95 0.89 7.68
CA VAL A 238 -11.33 2.20 8.22
C VAL A 238 -11.29 3.26 7.14
N ALA A 239 -10.19 3.38 6.41
CA ALA A 239 -10.02 4.38 5.36
C ALA A 239 -11.06 4.23 4.24
N ALA A 240 -11.31 2.99 3.79
CA ALA A 240 -12.30 2.70 2.77
C ALA A 240 -13.74 3.05 3.22
N THR A 241 -14.07 2.81 4.51
CA THR A 241 -15.35 3.21 5.09
C THR A 241 -15.56 4.72 5.01
N VAL A 242 -14.53 5.49 5.40
CA VAL A 242 -14.60 6.97 5.35
C VAL A 242 -14.69 7.45 3.90
N TYR A 243 -13.87 6.87 3.02
CA TYR A 243 -13.79 7.27 1.62
C TYR A 243 -15.08 6.98 0.85
N SER A 244 -15.65 5.79 1.01
CA SER A 244 -16.88 5.40 0.30
C SER A 244 -18.15 5.92 0.95
N ASN A 245 -18.09 6.36 2.21
CA ASN A 245 -19.25 6.64 3.07
C ASN A 245 -20.17 5.40 3.27
N GLU A 246 -19.60 4.20 3.14
CA GLU A 246 -20.28 2.93 3.36
C GLU A 246 -19.48 2.07 4.32
N LEU A 247 -20.15 1.29 5.19
CA LEU A 247 -19.48 0.47 6.18
C LEU A 247 -18.74 -0.70 5.53
N ILE A 248 -17.41 -0.65 5.52
CA ILE A 248 -16.55 -1.70 4.99
C ILE A 248 -15.85 -2.43 6.13
N ARG A 249 -16.11 -3.72 6.26
CA ARG A 249 -15.57 -4.61 7.32
C ARG A 249 -14.91 -5.87 6.76
N ARG A 250 -14.77 -5.97 5.46
CA ARG A 250 -14.20 -7.14 4.79
C ARG A 250 -13.11 -6.76 3.81
N ALA A 251 -12.11 -7.62 3.77
CA ALA A 251 -11.01 -7.52 2.82
C ALA A 251 -10.75 -8.87 2.18
N ASP A 252 -10.78 -8.92 0.87
CA ASP A 252 -10.29 -10.05 0.09
C ASP A 252 -8.81 -9.83 -0.19
N VAL A 253 -7.98 -10.65 0.41
CA VAL A 253 -6.54 -10.65 0.14
C VAL A 253 -6.24 -11.70 -0.92
N ILE A 254 -5.70 -11.24 -2.04
CA ILE A 254 -5.42 -12.06 -3.21
C ILE A 254 -3.91 -12.20 -3.34
N GLY A 255 -3.41 -13.40 -3.03
CA GLY A 255 -2.01 -13.76 -3.18
C GLY A 255 -1.69 -14.29 -4.57
N LEU A 256 -0.63 -13.78 -5.17
CA LEU A 256 -0.03 -14.29 -6.39
C LEU A 256 1.39 -14.75 -6.09
N SER A 257 1.66 -16.04 -6.31
CA SER A 257 3.02 -16.55 -6.21
C SER A 257 3.80 -16.26 -7.48
N VAL A 258 4.99 -15.66 -7.33
CA VAL A 258 5.97 -15.52 -8.41
C VAL A 258 6.95 -16.69 -8.29
N PRO A 259 6.80 -17.77 -9.10
CA PRO A 259 7.60 -18.98 -8.98
C PRO A 259 9.00 -18.84 -9.56
N MET A 260 9.90 -19.76 -9.26
CA MET A 260 11.16 -19.90 -10.00
C MET A 260 10.87 -20.48 -11.41
N PRO A 261 11.52 -19.99 -12.49
CA PRO A 261 11.21 -20.39 -13.86
C PRO A 261 11.30 -21.90 -14.20
N ARG A 262 11.88 -22.72 -13.36
CA ARG A 262 12.03 -24.18 -13.58
C ARG A 262 11.05 -25.04 -12.78
N THR A 263 10.25 -24.42 -11.91
CA THR A 263 9.32 -25.13 -11.04
C THR A 263 7.87 -24.95 -11.45
N TYR A 264 7.64 -24.72 -12.73
CA TYR A 264 6.37 -24.32 -13.34
C TYR A 264 5.14 -25.02 -12.77
N GLU A 265 4.67 -24.54 -11.66
CA GLU A 265 3.26 -24.46 -11.40
C GLU A 265 2.89 -22.98 -11.35
N TYR A 266 2.74 -22.36 -12.53
CA TYR A 266 2.07 -21.07 -12.61
C TYR A 266 0.68 -21.26 -12.03
N GLY A 267 0.37 -20.45 -11.04
CA GLY A 267 -0.93 -20.49 -10.43
C GLY A 267 -0.95 -20.86 -8.97
N GLY A 268 0.14 -20.61 -8.25
CA GLY A 268 0.03 -20.46 -6.83
C GLY A 268 -0.80 -19.23 -6.54
N TYR A 269 -2.11 -19.42 -6.37
CA TYR A 269 -3.05 -18.38 -6.00
C TYR A 269 -3.69 -18.72 -4.67
N LEU A 270 -3.85 -17.72 -3.84
CA LEU A 270 -4.66 -17.81 -2.66
C LEU A 270 -5.56 -16.59 -2.62
N ARG A 271 -6.85 -16.78 -2.39
CA ARG A 271 -7.77 -15.71 -2.06
C ARG A 271 -8.49 -16.09 -0.78
N ASP A 272 -8.46 -15.21 0.17
CA ASP A 272 -9.14 -15.41 1.44
C ASP A 272 -9.78 -14.09 1.90
N THR A 273 -10.93 -14.20 2.57
CA THR A 273 -11.70 -13.05 3.04
C THR A 273 -11.52 -12.87 4.54
N TYR A 274 -11.06 -11.70 4.94
CA TYR A 274 -10.79 -11.35 6.33
C TYR A 274 -11.79 -10.33 6.83
N SER A 275 -12.55 -10.69 7.85
CA SER A 275 -13.53 -9.79 8.47
C SER A 275 -12.90 -8.96 9.60
N ARG A 276 -13.40 -7.74 9.76
CA ARG A 276 -13.01 -6.82 10.83
C ARG A 276 -14.23 -6.44 11.67
N THR A 277 -14.14 -6.70 12.96
CA THR A 277 -15.12 -6.26 13.96
C THR A 277 -14.69 -4.93 14.57
N ASP A 278 -15.57 -4.28 15.30
CA ASP A 278 -15.24 -3.06 16.05
C ASP A 278 -14.09 -3.29 17.04
N HIS A 279 -14.00 -4.49 17.62
CA HIS A 279 -12.87 -4.86 18.46
C HIS A 279 -11.53 -4.83 17.73
N HIS A 280 -11.46 -5.29 16.47
CA HIS A 280 -10.26 -5.20 15.66
C HIS A 280 -9.85 -3.75 15.39
N ILE A 281 -10.85 -2.89 15.12
CA ILE A 281 -10.60 -1.47 14.88
C ILE A 281 -10.10 -0.78 16.15
N GLN A 282 -10.74 -1.04 17.30
CA GLN A 282 -10.28 -0.49 18.59
C GLN A 282 -8.83 -0.93 18.92
N ARG A 283 -8.49 -2.18 18.63
CA ARG A 283 -7.11 -2.67 18.81
C ARG A 283 -6.14 -1.98 17.85
N TRP A 284 -6.54 -1.76 16.60
CA TRP A 284 -5.74 -1.05 15.61
C TRP A 284 -5.49 0.40 16.03
N ILE A 285 -6.51 1.11 16.52
CA ILE A 285 -6.36 2.48 17.05
C ILE A 285 -5.35 2.50 18.20
N LYS A 286 -5.49 1.60 19.18
CA LYS A 286 -4.56 1.50 20.31
C LYS A 286 -3.13 1.25 19.85
N TRP A 287 -2.95 0.36 18.88
CA TRP A 287 -1.65 0.09 18.29
C TRP A 287 -1.09 1.32 17.55
N ALA A 288 -1.89 2.00 16.73
CA ALA A 288 -1.47 3.20 16.01
C ALA A 288 -1.04 4.30 16.99
N VAL A 289 -1.85 4.56 18.02
CA VAL A 289 -1.52 5.55 19.09
C VAL A 289 -0.24 5.17 19.82
N HIS A 290 -0.01 3.89 20.11
CA HIS A 290 1.25 3.42 20.70
C HIS A 290 2.44 3.75 19.80
N CYS A 291 2.35 3.44 18.51
CA CYS A 291 3.40 3.74 17.53
C CYS A 291 3.67 5.26 17.43
N ILE A 292 2.61 6.06 17.39
CA ILE A 292 2.71 7.52 17.31
C ILE A 292 3.36 8.08 18.58
N ASN A 293 3.02 7.56 19.77
CA ASN A 293 3.64 7.97 21.02
C ASN A 293 5.15 7.69 21.02
N LEU A 294 5.60 6.57 20.43
CA LEU A 294 7.03 6.29 20.29
C LEU A 294 7.72 7.31 19.37
N TYR A 295 7.07 7.71 18.27
CA TYR A 295 7.62 8.77 17.41
C TYR A 295 7.71 10.11 18.12
N GLU A 296 6.74 10.47 18.95
CA GLU A 296 6.75 11.72 19.71
C GLU A 296 7.74 11.70 20.88
N GLU A 297 7.86 10.56 21.58
CA GLU A 297 8.77 10.39 22.73
C GLU A 297 10.22 10.52 22.32
N PHE A 298 10.60 9.93 21.18
CA PHE A 298 11.98 9.92 20.70
C PHE A 298 12.18 10.85 19.49
N HIS A 299 11.34 11.88 19.36
CA HIS A 299 11.42 12.85 18.28
C HIS A 299 12.85 13.41 18.19
N ASP A 300 13.46 13.29 16.98
CA ASP A 300 14.83 13.73 16.69
C ASP A 300 15.94 13.13 17.56
N ASN A 301 15.62 12.14 18.38
CA ASN A 301 16.59 11.50 19.27
C ASN A 301 16.60 9.96 19.15
N PRO A 302 17.16 9.41 18.07
CA PRO A 302 17.26 7.96 17.88
C PRO A 302 18.24 7.29 18.85
N TYR A 303 19.09 8.08 19.52
CA TYR A 303 20.16 7.58 20.41
C TYR A 303 19.62 6.96 21.69
N ASP A 304 18.50 7.48 22.21
CA ASP A 304 17.85 7.01 23.43
C ASP A 304 16.66 6.08 23.14
N ALA A 305 16.34 5.86 21.85
CA ALA A 305 15.26 4.99 21.45
C ALA A 305 15.60 3.51 21.73
N PRO A 306 14.63 2.71 22.24
CA PRO A 306 14.88 1.31 22.54
C PRO A 306 15.19 0.50 21.29
N GLN A 307 16.19 -0.38 21.43
CA GLN A 307 16.58 -1.33 20.38
C GLN A 307 15.80 -2.64 20.55
N TYR A 308 15.05 -3.04 19.53
CA TYR A 308 14.34 -4.32 19.55
C TYR A 308 15.18 -5.39 18.85
N THR A 309 16.08 -6.01 19.63
CA THR A 309 17.12 -6.94 19.14
C THR A 309 16.58 -8.12 18.29
N HIS A 310 15.33 -8.55 18.53
CA HIS A 310 14.67 -9.57 17.71
C HIS A 310 14.49 -9.15 16.25
N SER A 311 14.55 -7.84 15.95
CA SER A 311 14.44 -7.30 14.60
C SER A 311 15.78 -7.07 13.89
N CYS A 312 16.90 -7.23 14.63
CA CYS A 312 18.24 -6.99 14.08
C CYS A 312 18.67 -7.98 13.01
N ASN A 313 18.04 -9.15 12.97
CA ASN A 313 18.27 -10.14 11.91
C ASN A 313 16.93 -10.67 11.39
N ARG A 314 16.46 -10.12 10.27
CA ARG A 314 15.19 -10.51 9.63
C ARG A 314 15.47 -11.18 8.29
N TYR A 315 14.79 -12.31 8.05
CA TYR A 315 14.95 -13.08 6.80
C TYR A 315 16.41 -13.39 6.47
N TYR A 316 17.22 -13.75 7.50
CA TYR A 316 18.66 -14.05 7.39
C TYR A 316 19.50 -12.88 6.86
N ARG A 317 19.01 -11.66 6.99
CA ARG A 317 19.74 -10.44 6.66
C ARG A 317 19.88 -9.57 7.91
N PRO A 318 21.11 -9.13 8.23
CA PRO A 318 21.32 -8.18 9.31
C PRO A 318 20.65 -6.84 8.99
N CYS A 319 20.16 -6.18 10.03
CA CYS A 319 19.66 -4.81 9.93
C CYS A 319 20.81 -3.88 9.51
N SER A 320 20.55 -2.98 8.57
CA SER A 320 21.57 -2.01 8.12
C SER A 320 22.00 -1.04 9.20
N LEU A 321 21.21 -0.83 10.25
CA LEU A 321 21.54 0.05 11.36
C LEU A 321 22.34 -0.64 12.49
N ILE A 322 22.74 -1.91 12.37
CA ILE A 322 23.56 -2.57 13.39
C ILE A 322 24.85 -1.78 13.68
N PRO A 323 25.63 -1.28 12.68
CA PRO A 323 26.81 -0.48 12.97
C PRO A 323 26.50 0.78 13.80
N PHE A 324 25.40 1.46 13.49
CA PHE A 324 24.92 2.61 14.25
C PHE A 324 24.55 2.21 15.70
N CYS A 325 23.83 1.11 15.87
CA CYS A 325 23.37 0.65 17.18
C CYS A 325 24.48 0.11 18.07
N ASP A 326 25.59 -0.36 17.49
CA ASP A 326 26.75 -0.93 18.16
C ASP A 326 27.83 0.13 18.50
N SER A 327 27.70 1.33 17.97
CA SER A 327 28.62 2.45 18.17
C SER A 327 28.31 3.21 19.47
N ASP A 328 29.31 3.94 19.97
CA ASP A 328 29.08 4.89 21.06
C ASP A 328 28.32 6.13 20.55
N ARG A 329 27.94 7.01 21.51
CA ARG A 329 27.09 8.16 21.18
C ARG A 329 27.78 9.19 20.27
N GLU A 330 29.08 9.36 20.35
CA GLU A 330 29.82 10.30 19.50
C GLU A 330 29.89 9.77 18.09
N GLU A 331 30.18 8.49 17.92
CA GLU A 331 30.19 7.79 16.64
C GLU A 331 28.78 7.77 16.00
N GLN A 332 27.71 7.59 16.81
CA GLN A 332 26.33 7.66 16.35
C GLN A 332 25.99 9.04 15.77
N HIS A 333 26.45 10.12 16.40
CA HIS A 333 26.26 11.48 15.88
C HIS A 333 26.96 11.67 14.52
N VAL A 334 28.19 11.20 14.40
CA VAL A 334 28.91 11.22 13.12
C VAL A 334 28.16 10.41 12.07
N ALA A 335 27.78 9.18 12.38
CA ALA A 335 27.06 8.30 11.46
C ALA A 335 25.75 8.94 10.95
N ILE A 336 24.95 9.57 11.82
CA ILE A 336 23.71 10.27 11.39
C ILE A 336 24.04 11.43 10.45
N SER A 337 25.13 12.17 10.68
CA SER A 337 25.52 13.29 9.80
C SER A 337 25.92 12.83 8.38
N GLU A 338 26.51 11.64 8.28
CA GLU A 338 26.98 11.03 7.03
C GLU A 338 25.89 10.24 6.29
N MET A 339 24.77 9.91 6.97
CA MET A 339 23.66 9.18 6.34
C MET A 339 23.02 9.94 5.17
N THR A 340 22.74 9.20 4.12
CA THR A 340 22.02 9.73 2.96
C THR A 340 20.60 10.11 3.31
N HIS A 341 20.13 11.26 2.79
CA HIS A 341 18.71 11.62 2.86
C HIS A 341 17.90 10.72 1.93
N VAL A 342 16.83 10.13 2.45
CA VAL A 342 15.94 9.25 1.71
C VAL A 342 14.49 9.59 2.06
N GLU A 343 13.87 10.38 1.21
CA GLU A 343 12.47 10.77 1.39
C GLU A 343 11.53 9.56 1.37
N TRP A 344 10.49 9.64 2.15
CA TRP A 344 9.39 8.69 2.16
C TRP A 344 8.06 9.43 2.09
N SER A 345 7.26 9.08 1.12
CA SER A 345 5.86 9.48 1.04
C SER A 345 5.03 8.26 0.61
N PRO A 346 3.95 7.92 1.31
CA PRO A 346 3.07 6.81 0.93
C PRO A 346 2.34 7.06 -0.40
N LEU A 347 2.26 8.32 -0.81
CA LEU A 347 1.64 8.76 -2.07
C LEU A 347 2.68 9.15 -3.13
N HIS A 348 3.95 8.85 -2.89
CA HIS A 348 5.04 9.14 -3.85
C HIS A 348 4.76 8.49 -5.21
N GLY A 349 4.92 9.27 -6.28
CA GLY A 349 4.62 8.85 -7.66
C GLY A 349 3.13 8.92 -8.03
N LEU A 350 2.22 9.14 -7.09
CA LEU A 350 0.81 9.36 -7.40
C LEU A 350 0.56 10.82 -7.78
N ALA A 351 1.15 11.77 -7.05
CA ALA A 351 1.06 13.20 -7.38
C ALA A 351 1.66 13.50 -8.76
N GLU A 352 2.80 12.86 -9.10
CA GLU A 352 3.39 12.94 -10.44
C GLU A 352 2.49 12.33 -11.53
N LYS A 353 1.79 11.23 -11.22
CA LYS A 353 0.87 10.54 -12.16
C LYS A 353 -0.48 11.25 -12.30
N LEU A 354 -0.94 11.97 -11.27
CA LEU A 354 -2.21 12.70 -11.30
C LEU A 354 -2.11 14.08 -11.96
N GLY A 355 -0.90 14.48 -12.43
CA GLY A 355 -0.62 15.82 -12.92
C GLY A 355 -0.71 16.84 -11.79
N ASP A 356 0.06 17.93 -11.89
CA ASP A 356 0.00 19.08 -10.99
C ASP A 356 -1.44 19.65 -10.92
N THR A 357 -2.32 18.97 -10.23
CA THR A 357 -3.60 19.53 -9.83
C THR A 357 -3.33 20.30 -8.54
N ASN A 358 -3.11 21.60 -8.70
CA ASN A 358 -3.25 22.60 -7.63
C ASN A 358 -4.66 22.62 -6.99
N ASP A 359 -5.42 21.52 -7.15
CA ASP A 359 -6.80 21.36 -6.69
C ASP A 359 -6.90 20.44 -5.44
N LEU A 360 -5.77 20.10 -4.81
CA LEU A 360 -5.72 19.43 -3.50
C LEU A 360 -5.16 20.36 -2.41
N THR A 361 -5.27 21.68 -2.60
CA THR A 361 -5.05 22.66 -1.52
C THR A 361 -6.36 23.15 -0.93
#